data_8103127ebb44a3cb89117b658c5f0b71
#
_entry.id   8103127ebb44a3cb89117b658c5f0b71
#
_cell.length_a   1.000
_cell.length_b   1.000
_cell.length_c   1.000
_cell.angle_alpha   90.00
_cell.angle_beta   90.00
_cell.angle_gamma   90.00
#
_symmetry.space_group_name_H-M   'P 1'
#
loop_
_entity.id
_entity.type
_entity.pdbx_description
1 polymer ?
#
loop_
_entity_poly.entity_id
_entity_poly.type
_entity_poly.pdbx_seq_one_letter_code
_entity_poly.pdbx_strand_id
1 'polypeptide(L)'
;SRRQRQMCIRDSHVIRAVEHANTVSNRFTVPSSYAHLKKLITGVIGYGCKMGEGWLLTAEMMELIESGYPNIICAQPFGCLPNHIVGKGMIRSLKNLYPKSNIVPIDYDPGATKVNQENRIKLMLAVAKENMEQAEKENAPKAEE
;
A
#
# COMPACT_ATOMS: atom_id res chain seq x y z
N SER A 1 9.33 -20.35 22.85
CA SER A 1 8.86 -21.73 23.17
C SER A 1 8.91 -22.63 21.92
N ARG A 2 8.84 -23.98 22.10
CA ARG A 2 8.79 -24.95 21.00
C ARG A 2 7.63 -24.63 19.99
N ARG A 3 6.46 -24.22 20.50
CA ARG A 3 5.30 -23.84 19.67
C ARG A 3 5.57 -22.62 18.79
N GLN A 4 6.20 -21.59 19.33
CA GLN A 4 6.56 -20.40 18.55
C GLN A 4 7.57 -20.71 17.45
N ARG A 5 8.58 -21.55 17.71
CA ARG A 5 9.53 -22.00 16.68
C ARG A 5 8.84 -22.81 15.57
N GLN A 6 7.90 -23.68 15.91
CA GLN A 6 7.14 -24.46 14.93
C GLN A 6 6.25 -23.57 14.05
N MET A 7 5.62 -22.54 14.63
CA MET A 7 4.85 -21.55 13.86
C MET A 7 5.77 -20.80 12.89
N CYS A 8 6.89 -20.24 13.36
CA CYS A 8 7.83 -19.52 12.48
C CYS A 8 8.38 -20.38 11.34
N ILE A 9 8.63 -21.67 11.58
CA ILE A 9 9.09 -22.61 10.54
C ILE A 9 7.96 -22.83 9.51
N ARG A 10 6.74 -23.04 9.97
CA ARG A 10 5.57 -23.20 9.10
C ARG A 10 5.33 -21.98 8.22
N ASP A 11 5.33 -20.79 8.82
CA ASP A 11 5.13 -19.53 8.12
C ASP A 11 6.21 -19.30 7.06
N SER A 12 7.48 -19.62 7.39
CA SER A 12 8.59 -19.56 6.44
C SER A 12 8.42 -20.52 5.24
N HIS A 13 7.83 -21.70 5.45
CA HIS A 13 7.53 -22.62 4.35
C HIS A 13 6.42 -22.11 3.45
N VAL A 14 5.35 -21.55 4.02
CA VAL A 14 4.25 -20.95 3.26
C VAL A 14 4.75 -19.76 2.44
N ILE A 15 5.50 -18.84 3.06
CA ILE A 15 6.08 -17.69 2.37
C ILE A 15 6.92 -18.13 1.18
N ARG A 16 7.85 -19.06 1.37
CA ARG A 16 8.70 -19.61 0.28
C ARG A 16 7.87 -20.25 -0.83
N ALA A 17 6.81 -20.97 -0.48
CA ALA A 17 5.92 -21.58 -1.48
C ALA A 17 5.21 -20.53 -2.34
N VAL A 18 4.72 -19.45 -1.71
CA VAL A 18 4.09 -18.31 -2.39
C VAL A 18 5.10 -17.57 -3.26
N GLU A 19 6.29 -17.27 -2.75
CA GLU A 19 7.38 -16.64 -3.50
C GLU A 19 7.75 -17.48 -4.73
N HIS A 20 7.91 -18.79 -4.55
CA HIS A 20 8.21 -19.71 -5.65
C HIS A 20 7.10 -19.74 -6.70
N ALA A 21 5.83 -19.84 -6.28
CA ALA A 21 4.69 -19.83 -7.19
C ALA A 21 4.61 -18.54 -8.00
N ASN A 22 4.84 -17.38 -7.38
CA ASN A 22 4.86 -16.10 -8.05
C ASN A 22 6.02 -16.01 -9.07
N THR A 23 7.20 -16.47 -8.69
CA THR A 23 8.38 -16.51 -9.59
C THR A 23 8.13 -17.41 -10.80
N VAL A 24 7.54 -18.58 -10.59
CA VAL A 24 7.24 -19.52 -11.69
C VAL A 24 6.13 -19.01 -12.60
N SER A 25 5.09 -18.40 -12.03
CA SER A 25 3.96 -17.89 -12.80
C SER A 25 4.30 -16.68 -13.67
N ASN A 26 5.28 -15.89 -13.24
CA ASN A 26 5.71 -14.63 -13.87
C ASN A 26 4.54 -13.63 -14.15
N ARG A 27 3.42 -13.80 -13.44
CA ARG A 27 2.21 -12.96 -13.59
C ARG A 27 2.13 -11.84 -12.57
N PHE A 28 2.75 -12.03 -11.40
CA PHE A 28 2.68 -11.12 -10.27
C PHE A 28 4.08 -10.84 -9.73
N THR A 29 4.28 -9.64 -9.24
CA THR A 29 5.50 -9.26 -8.51
C THR A 29 5.57 -10.03 -7.20
N VAL A 30 6.74 -10.55 -6.87
CA VAL A 30 6.96 -11.23 -5.59
C VAL A 30 6.86 -10.19 -4.47
N PRO A 31 6.06 -10.44 -3.41
CA PRO A 31 5.97 -9.52 -2.29
C PRO A 31 7.32 -9.29 -1.61
N SER A 32 7.55 -8.06 -1.17
CA SER A 32 8.77 -7.72 -0.45
C SER A 32 8.88 -8.43 0.89
N SER A 33 10.12 -8.72 1.29
CA SER A 33 10.37 -9.35 2.58
C SER A 33 10.02 -8.41 3.74
N TYR A 34 9.61 -8.97 4.88
CA TYR A 34 9.37 -8.20 6.11
C TYR A 34 10.57 -7.35 6.53
N ALA A 35 11.79 -7.86 6.31
CA ALA A 35 13.02 -7.12 6.60
C ALA A 35 13.17 -5.87 5.70
N HIS A 36 12.74 -5.95 4.44
CA HIS A 36 12.70 -4.83 3.52
C HIS A 36 11.69 -3.78 3.98
N LEU A 37 10.45 -4.18 4.26
CA LEU A 37 9.39 -3.28 4.76
C LEU A 37 9.82 -2.56 6.06
N LYS A 38 10.47 -3.29 6.96
CA LYS A 38 11.01 -2.70 8.19
C LYS A 38 12.09 -1.65 7.92
N LYS A 39 12.95 -1.87 6.94
CA LYS A 39 13.96 -0.89 6.53
C LYS A 39 13.32 0.33 5.87
N LEU A 40 12.35 0.12 5.01
CA LEU A 40 11.65 1.15 4.25
C LEU A 40 10.98 2.18 5.16
N ILE A 41 10.32 1.72 6.23
CA ILE A 41 9.58 2.58 7.17
C ILE A 41 10.48 3.40 8.12
N THR A 42 11.79 3.12 8.16
CA THR A 42 12.71 3.75 9.10
C THR A 42 12.74 5.27 8.88
N GLY A 43 12.48 6.03 9.92
CA GLY A 43 12.43 7.50 9.86
C GLY A 43 11.07 8.08 9.44
N VAL A 44 10.12 7.26 9.02
CA VAL A 44 8.77 7.69 8.64
C VAL A 44 7.79 7.53 9.80
N ILE A 45 7.78 6.36 10.43
CA ILE A 45 6.98 6.09 11.62
C ILE A 45 7.73 5.15 12.57
N GLY A 46 7.46 5.28 13.87
CA GLY A 46 8.10 4.45 14.89
C GLY A 46 7.53 3.02 14.95
N TYR A 47 8.40 2.06 15.20
CA TYR A 47 8.01 0.65 15.40
C TYR A 47 7.14 0.39 16.63
N GLY A 48 6.95 1.41 17.49
CA GLY A 48 6.04 1.34 18.63
C GLY A 48 4.56 1.22 18.24
N CYS A 49 4.19 1.68 17.06
CA CYS A 49 2.85 1.53 16.48
C CYS A 49 2.65 0.09 15.96
N LYS A 50 2.44 -0.87 16.85
CA LYS A 50 2.39 -2.32 16.55
C LYS A 50 1.08 -3.00 16.98
N MET A 51 0.03 -2.26 17.19
CA MET A 51 -1.31 -2.81 17.45
C MET A 51 -1.94 -3.24 16.13
N GLY A 52 -2.40 -4.49 16.04
CA GLY A 52 -2.84 -5.08 14.78
C GLY A 52 -1.73 -5.06 13.72
N GLU A 53 -2.01 -4.62 12.51
CA GLU A 53 -1.03 -4.44 11.43
C GLU A 53 -0.01 -3.34 11.76
N GLY A 54 -0.45 -2.34 12.50
CA GLY A 54 0.40 -1.25 12.99
C GLY A 54 1.15 -0.53 11.88
N TRP A 55 2.45 -0.27 12.10
CA TRP A 55 3.32 0.43 11.15
C TRP A 55 3.43 -0.28 9.77
N LEU A 56 3.05 -1.55 9.70
CA LEU A 56 3.10 -2.33 8.47
C LEU A 56 2.19 -1.75 7.38
N LEU A 57 1.00 -1.22 7.77
CA LEU A 57 0.09 -0.54 6.82
C LEU A 57 0.77 0.62 6.08
N THR A 58 1.57 1.43 6.80
CA THR A 58 2.31 2.52 6.17
C THR A 58 3.44 1.98 5.29
N ALA A 59 4.14 0.95 5.74
CA ALA A 59 5.24 0.33 4.99
C ALA A 59 4.76 -0.31 3.69
N GLU A 60 3.60 -0.98 3.70
CA GLU A 60 2.98 -1.57 2.52
C GLU A 60 2.56 -0.52 1.50
N MET A 61 2.02 0.62 1.94
CA MET A 61 1.72 1.73 1.02
C MET A 61 2.99 2.28 0.36
N MET A 62 4.09 2.40 1.12
CA MET A 62 5.38 2.84 0.56
C MET A 62 5.93 1.83 -0.45
N GLU A 63 5.90 0.56 -0.11
CA GLU A 63 6.34 -0.54 -0.99
C GLU A 63 5.55 -0.58 -2.30
N LEU A 64 4.23 -0.42 -2.24
CA LEU A 64 3.40 -0.35 -3.44
C LEU A 64 3.79 0.82 -4.34
N ILE A 65 4.02 2.00 -3.77
CA ILE A 65 4.44 3.17 -4.54
C ILE A 65 5.80 2.93 -5.21
N GLU A 66 6.77 2.41 -4.47
CA GLU A 66 8.12 2.10 -4.99
C GLU A 66 8.11 0.97 -6.05
N SER A 67 7.14 0.07 -5.94
CA SER A 67 6.90 -0.99 -6.95
C SER A 67 6.15 -0.50 -8.20
N GLY A 68 5.83 0.80 -8.30
CA GLY A 68 5.16 1.39 -9.46
C GLY A 68 3.63 1.39 -9.39
N TYR A 69 3.05 1.17 -8.21
CA TYR A 69 1.60 1.21 -7.97
C TYR A 69 1.21 2.44 -7.12
N PRO A 70 1.22 3.65 -7.68
CA PRO A 70 0.98 4.88 -6.92
C PRO A 70 -0.49 5.11 -6.56
N ASN A 71 -1.43 4.36 -7.16
CA ASN A 71 -2.86 4.48 -6.93
C ASN A 71 -3.30 3.46 -5.90
N ILE A 72 -3.53 3.89 -4.66
CA ILE A 72 -3.75 3.02 -3.50
C ILE A 72 -5.09 3.32 -2.84
N ILE A 73 -5.90 2.28 -2.61
CA ILE A 73 -7.08 2.35 -1.75
C ILE A 73 -6.69 1.82 -0.37
N CYS A 74 -6.74 2.70 0.63
CA CYS A 74 -6.59 2.30 2.01
C CYS A 74 -7.98 1.94 2.57
N ALA A 75 -8.34 0.65 2.50
CA ALA A 75 -9.61 0.14 2.99
C ALA A 75 -9.59 0.10 4.53
N GLN A 76 -10.56 0.74 5.15
CA GLN A 76 -10.63 0.88 6.61
C GLN A 76 -11.93 0.31 7.15
N PRO A 77 -11.89 -0.61 8.12
CA PRO A 77 -13.04 -0.87 8.96
C PRO A 77 -13.34 0.36 9.82
N PHE A 78 -14.62 0.73 9.96
CA PHE A 78 -15.00 1.84 10.83
C PHE A 78 -14.52 1.61 12.27
N GLY A 79 -13.93 2.64 12.88
CA GLY A 79 -13.42 2.57 14.24
C GLY A 79 -12.15 1.73 14.45
N CYS A 80 -11.53 1.22 13.39
CA CYS A 80 -10.27 0.49 13.50
C CYS A 80 -9.13 1.46 13.79
N LEU A 81 -8.65 1.45 15.04
CA LEU A 81 -7.62 2.37 15.52
C LEU A 81 -6.31 2.33 14.70
N PRO A 82 -5.70 1.17 14.41
CA PRO A 82 -4.49 1.12 13.59
C PRO A 82 -4.70 1.74 12.21
N ASN A 83 -5.81 1.43 11.53
CA ASN A 83 -6.11 1.98 10.22
C ASN A 83 -6.25 3.51 10.24
N HIS A 84 -6.86 4.07 11.29
CA HIS A 84 -6.99 5.52 11.40
C HIS A 84 -5.65 6.21 11.70
N ILE A 85 -4.82 5.63 12.55
CA ILE A 85 -3.54 6.24 12.98
C ILE A 85 -2.45 6.04 11.92
N VAL A 86 -2.15 4.78 11.58
CA VAL A 86 -1.00 4.43 10.72
C VAL A 86 -1.36 4.18 9.25
N GLY A 87 -2.64 4.07 8.94
CA GLY A 87 -3.15 4.11 7.57
C GLY A 87 -3.48 5.55 7.17
N LYS A 88 -4.70 6.00 7.47
CA LYS A 88 -5.22 7.33 7.11
C LYS A 88 -4.38 8.49 7.66
N GLY A 89 -3.89 8.40 8.90
CA GLY A 89 -3.09 9.44 9.54
C GLY A 89 -1.76 9.70 8.84
N MET A 90 -1.20 8.70 8.17
CA MET A 90 0.09 8.81 7.48
C MET A 90 -0.01 9.26 6.02
N ILE A 91 -1.21 9.34 5.44
CA ILE A 91 -1.40 9.68 4.01
C ILE A 91 -0.75 11.02 3.64
N ARG A 92 -0.88 12.04 4.51
CA ARG A 92 -0.27 13.34 4.25
C ARG A 92 1.27 13.25 4.22
N SER A 93 1.86 12.52 5.14
CA SER A 93 3.31 12.30 5.19
C SER A 93 3.79 11.53 3.97
N LEU A 94 3.05 10.51 3.56
CA LEU A 94 3.36 9.74 2.35
C LEU A 94 3.24 10.59 1.08
N LYS A 95 2.23 11.45 0.95
CA LYS A 95 2.11 12.37 -0.19
C LYS A 95 3.23 13.41 -0.24
N ASN A 96 3.77 13.81 0.90
CA ASN A 96 4.95 14.69 0.93
C ASN A 96 6.22 13.98 0.47
N LEU A 97 6.38 12.68 0.80
CA LEU A 97 7.50 11.85 0.34
C LEU A 97 7.35 11.43 -1.12
N TYR A 98 6.13 11.12 -1.53
CA TYR A 98 5.78 10.63 -2.86
C TYR A 98 4.68 11.52 -3.48
N PRO A 99 5.02 12.70 -4.03
CA PRO A 99 4.02 13.67 -4.51
C PRO A 99 3.09 13.15 -5.61
N LYS A 100 3.55 12.18 -6.40
CA LYS A 100 2.75 11.54 -7.46
C LYS A 100 1.84 10.41 -6.94
N SER A 101 1.85 10.12 -5.64
CA SER A 101 0.99 9.08 -5.06
C SER A 101 -0.45 9.55 -4.91
N ASN A 102 -1.38 8.67 -5.27
CA ASN A 102 -2.82 8.88 -5.17
C ASN A 102 -3.39 7.87 -4.16
N ILE A 103 -3.36 8.24 -2.88
CA ILE A 103 -3.81 7.39 -1.78
C ILE A 103 -5.16 7.90 -1.27
N VAL A 104 -6.17 7.04 -1.30
CA VAL A 104 -7.54 7.39 -0.88
C VAL A 104 -8.00 6.43 0.23
N PRO A 105 -8.32 6.96 1.44
CA PRO A 105 -8.91 6.15 2.49
C PRO A 105 -10.41 5.97 2.23
N ILE A 106 -10.88 4.73 2.35
CA ILE A 106 -12.29 4.39 2.22
C ILE A 106 -12.74 3.64 3.47
N ASP A 107 -13.70 4.21 4.17
CA ASP A 107 -14.28 3.59 5.35
C ASP A 107 -15.36 2.58 4.92
N TYR A 108 -15.21 1.34 5.35
CA TYR A 108 -16.17 0.26 5.15
C TYR A 108 -16.91 0.01 6.47
N ASP A 109 -18.09 0.60 6.58
CA ASP A 109 -19.00 0.46 7.70
C ASP A 109 -20.34 -0.06 7.18
N PRO A 110 -21.04 -0.97 7.90
CA PRO A 110 -22.39 -1.38 7.55
C PRO A 110 -23.38 -0.22 7.42
N GLY A 111 -23.15 0.89 8.14
CA GLY A 111 -23.93 2.12 8.04
C GLY A 111 -23.45 3.12 6.96
N ALA A 112 -22.31 2.86 6.33
CA ALA A 112 -21.80 3.75 5.29
C ALA A 112 -22.62 3.63 4.00
N THR A 113 -22.97 4.77 3.41
CA THR A 113 -23.72 4.76 2.16
C THR A 113 -22.78 4.33 1.01
N LYS A 114 -23.25 3.40 0.21
CA LYS A 114 -22.59 2.95 -1.02
C LYS A 114 -22.15 4.12 -1.90
N VAL A 115 -22.96 5.17 -1.95
CA VAL A 115 -22.69 6.41 -2.72
C VAL A 115 -21.40 7.08 -2.29
N ASN A 116 -21.11 7.18 -0.98
CA ASN A 116 -19.86 7.80 -0.50
C ASN A 116 -18.63 6.98 -0.89
N GLN A 117 -18.71 5.66 -0.81
CA GLN A 117 -17.63 4.76 -1.23
C GLN A 117 -17.38 4.87 -2.73
N GLU A 118 -18.45 4.80 -3.54
CA GLU A 118 -18.35 4.93 -4.99
C GLU A 118 -17.80 6.29 -5.42
N ASN A 119 -18.22 7.38 -4.80
CA ASN A 119 -17.72 8.72 -5.12
C ASN A 119 -16.22 8.85 -4.83
N ARG A 120 -15.73 8.28 -3.73
CA ARG A 120 -14.29 8.27 -3.42
C ARG A 120 -13.49 7.45 -4.43
N ILE A 121 -14.01 6.31 -4.86
CA ILE A 121 -13.40 5.47 -5.91
C ILE A 121 -13.38 6.23 -7.25
N LYS A 122 -14.50 6.84 -7.64
CA LYS A 122 -14.59 7.63 -8.88
C LYS A 122 -13.59 8.79 -8.89
N LEU A 123 -13.46 9.50 -7.76
CA LEU A 123 -12.49 10.59 -7.63
C LEU A 123 -11.06 10.08 -7.76
N MET A 124 -10.74 8.96 -7.10
CA MET A 124 -9.44 8.32 -7.23
C MET A 124 -9.11 7.93 -8.68
N LEU A 125 -10.08 7.34 -9.38
CA LEU A 125 -9.91 6.96 -10.79
C LEU A 125 -9.75 8.17 -11.70
N ALA A 126 -10.45 9.28 -11.44
CA ALA A 126 -10.29 10.53 -12.19
C ALA A 126 -8.86 11.07 -12.04
N VAL A 127 -8.35 11.16 -10.81
CA VAL A 127 -6.97 11.58 -10.54
C VAL A 127 -5.95 10.62 -11.18
N ALA A 128 -6.19 9.31 -11.11
CA ALA A 128 -5.32 8.33 -11.75
C ALA A 128 -5.24 8.53 -13.27
N LYS A 129 -6.38 8.81 -13.91
CA LYS A 129 -6.44 9.09 -15.34
C LYS A 129 -5.71 10.38 -15.71
N GLU A 130 -5.91 11.45 -14.96
CA GLU A 130 -5.17 12.71 -15.15
C GLU A 130 -3.66 12.52 -15.04
N ASN A 131 -3.20 11.76 -14.04
CA ASN A 131 -1.77 11.45 -13.86
C ASN A 131 -1.21 10.64 -15.05
N MET A 132 -1.98 9.71 -15.61
CA MET A 132 -1.57 8.94 -16.79
C MET A 132 -1.46 9.86 -18.03
N GLU A 133 -2.45 10.69 -18.28
CA GLU A 133 -2.44 11.63 -19.40
C GLU A 133 -1.28 12.64 -19.31
N GLN A 134 -0.93 13.07 -18.09
CA GLN A 134 0.22 13.94 -17.87
C GLN A 134 1.55 13.20 -18.14
N ALA A 135 1.68 11.96 -17.67
CA ALA A 135 2.87 11.15 -17.92
C ALA A 135 3.05 10.85 -19.42
N GLU A 136 1.98 10.61 -20.16
CA GLU A 136 2.03 10.42 -21.60
C GLU A 136 2.50 11.70 -22.32
N LYS A 137 2.02 12.88 -21.90
CA LYS A 137 2.44 14.17 -22.46
C LYS A 137 3.91 14.49 -22.15
N GLU A 138 4.38 14.16 -20.95
CA GLU A 138 5.80 14.33 -20.55
C GLU A 138 6.74 13.39 -21.35
N ASN A 139 6.28 12.20 -21.71
CA ASN A 139 7.05 11.20 -22.44
C ASN A 139 6.89 11.30 -23.98
N ALA A 140 6.01 12.17 -24.48
CA ALA A 140 5.89 12.40 -25.91
C ALA A 140 7.19 13.01 -26.44
N PRO A 141 7.79 12.47 -27.53
CA PRO A 141 9.00 13.03 -28.11
C PRO A 141 8.70 14.50 -28.51
N LYS A 142 9.51 15.43 -27.99
CA LYS A 142 9.49 16.81 -28.48
C LYS A 142 9.80 16.72 -29.96
N ALA A 143 8.84 17.07 -30.80
CA ALA A 143 9.10 17.27 -32.21
C ALA A 143 10.19 18.33 -32.32
N GLU A 144 11.35 17.92 -32.83
CA GLU A 144 12.41 18.85 -33.17
C GLU A 144 11.86 19.80 -34.25
N GLU A 145 11.73 21.08 -33.91
CA GLU A 145 11.62 22.16 -34.88
C GLU A 145 12.98 22.52 -35.46
#